data_23f448a587c983136f4f3c387e422f6f
#
_entry.id   23f448a587c983136f4f3c387e422f6f
#
_cell.length_a   1.000
_cell.length_b   1.000
_cell.length_c   1.000
_cell.angle_alpha   90.00
_cell.angle_beta   90.00
_cell.angle_gamma   90.00
#
_symmetry.space_group_name_H-M   'P 1'
#
loop_
_entity.id
_entity.type
_entity.pdbx_description
1 polymer ?
#
loop_
_entity_poly.entity_id
_entity_poly.type
_entity_poly.pdbx_seq_one_letter_code
_entity_poly.pdbx_strand_id
1 'polypeptide(L)'
;GGGRPLMPGLIDMHVHPATFGPLQTLSRDMLHPYAHGALAVDRAHGMLLNGFTTVRDLGGPANYLRKIIDAGVVPGPRIYPTENWITTTSGHGDFRELNDPHPNIAGGRQHFYEDYVTIIADGRDEHLRAAREAFGRGRTNQTVVS
;
A
#
# COMPACT_ATOMS: atom_id res chain seq x y z
N GLY A 1 12.31 25.78 -24.65
CA GLY A 1 12.09 24.35 -24.75
C GLY A 1 12.83 23.58 -25.85
N GLY A 2 13.67 24.20 -26.72
CA GLY A 2 14.46 23.47 -27.73
C GLY A 2 13.63 22.61 -28.70
N GLY A 3 12.38 23.00 -29.00
CA GLY A 3 11.48 22.27 -29.90
C GLY A 3 10.87 21.01 -29.31
N ARG A 4 11.07 20.75 -28.00
CA ARG A 4 10.46 19.59 -27.31
C ARG A 4 9.02 19.92 -26.88
N PRO A 5 8.08 18.98 -27.01
CA PRO A 5 6.73 19.16 -26.46
C PRO A 5 6.78 19.25 -24.95
N LEU A 6 5.96 20.12 -24.37
CA LEU A 6 5.67 20.16 -22.94
C LEU A 6 4.39 19.40 -22.70
N MET A 7 4.39 18.48 -21.75
CA MET A 7 3.22 17.71 -21.36
C MET A 7 3.05 17.74 -19.83
N PRO A 8 1.83 17.56 -19.31
CA PRO A 8 1.62 17.32 -17.88
C PRO A 8 2.37 16.06 -17.42
N GLY A 9 2.70 15.99 -16.12
CA GLY A 9 3.26 14.77 -15.55
C GLY A 9 2.28 13.59 -15.68
N LEU A 10 2.85 12.41 -15.83
CA LEU A 10 2.07 11.17 -15.95
C LEU A 10 1.35 10.84 -14.64
N ILE A 11 0.21 10.19 -14.77
CA ILE A 11 -0.60 9.69 -13.65
C ILE A 11 -0.70 8.17 -13.76
N ASP A 12 -0.35 7.46 -12.69
CA ASP A 12 -0.58 6.02 -12.60
C ASP A 12 -1.63 5.72 -11.54
N MET A 13 -2.68 5.03 -11.93
CA MET A 13 -3.84 4.73 -11.08
C MET A 13 -3.74 3.39 -10.37
N HIS A 14 -2.64 2.63 -10.57
CA HIS A 14 -2.46 1.32 -9.95
C HIS A 14 -0.98 1.04 -9.65
N VAL A 15 -0.52 1.51 -8.49
CA VAL A 15 0.86 1.28 -8.04
C VAL A 15 0.89 0.77 -6.60
N HIS A 16 2.05 0.24 -6.22
CA HIS A 16 2.36 -0.21 -4.87
C HIS A 16 3.74 0.34 -4.45
N PRO A 17 3.87 1.65 -4.21
CA PRO A 17 5.18 2.27 -3.94
C PRO A 17 5.82 1.79 -2.65
N ALA A 18 4.99 1.45 -1.67
CA ALA A 18 5.42 0.96 -0.37
C ALA A 18 5.22 -0.55 -0.17
N THR A 19 4.98 -1.31 -1.23
CA THR A 19 4.89 -2.77 -1.21
C THR A 19 6.01 -3.35 -2.05
N PHE A 20 6.62 -4.44 -1.63
CA PHE A 20 7.75 -5.00 -2.36
C PHE A 20 7.29 -5.94 -3.47
N GLY A 21 8.19 -6.11 -4.46
CA GLY A 21 8.08 -6.98 -5.61
C GLY A 21 7.52 -8.38 -5.32
N PRO A 22 7.72 -9.40 -6.13
CA PRO A 22 7.00 -10.66 -5.91
C PRO A 22 7.10 -11.08 -4.45
N LEU A 23 5.96 -11.17 -3.78
CA LEU A 23 5.82 -11.49 -2.34
C LEU A 23 6.65 -12.70 -1.92
N GLN A 24 6.96 -13.57 -2.89
CA GLN A 24 7.78 -14.78 -2.75
C GLN A 24 9.29 -14.52 -2.57
N THR A 25 9.78 -13.32 -2.84
CA THR A 25 11.21 -12.97 -2.74
C THR A 25 11.58 -12.19 -1.48
N LEU A 26 10.61 -11.92 -0.62
CA LEU A 26 10.86 -11.17 0.60
C LEU A 26 11.39 -12.08 1.69
N SER A 27 12.68 -12.01 1.96
CA SER A 27 13.17 -12.52 3.23
C SER A 27 12.52 -11.74 4.38
N ARG A 28 12.33 -12.38 5.53
CA ARG A 28 11.81 -11.70 6.74
C ARG A 28 12.61 -10.46 7.11
N ASP A 29 13.89 -10.45 6.79
CA ASP A 29 14.80 -9.31 7.04
C ASP A 29 14.43 -8.08 6.20
N MET A 30 13.91 -8.26 5.00
CA MET A 30 13.46 -7.16 4.14
C MET A 30 12.14 -6.54 4.62
N LEU A 31 11.44 -7.20 5.53
CA LEU A 31 10.24 -6.66 6.18
C LEU A 31 10.55 -5.75 7.37
N HIS A 32 11.84 -5.60 7.72
CA HIS A 32 12.23 -4.68 8.77
C HIS A 32 11.80 -3.24 8.39
N PRO A 33 11.12 -2.50 9.27
CA PRO A 33 10.54 -1.19 8.95
C PRO A 33 11.52 -0.19 8.33
N TYR A 34 12.79 -0.20 8.76
CA TYR A 34 13.80 0.70 8.18
C TYR A 34 14.18 0.33 6.75
N ALA A 35 14.36 -0.95 6.45
CA ALA A 35 14.63 -1.41 5.09
C ALA A 35 13.44 -1.14 4.18
N HIS A 36 12.24 -1.41 4.69
CA HIS A 36 10.99 -1.13 4.00
C HIS A 36 10.86 0.35 3.64
N GLY A 37 11.04 1.24 4.61
CA GLY A 37 10.95 2.68 4.40
C GLY A 37 11.99 3.19 3.38
N ALA A 38 13.24 2.72 3.45
CA ALA A 38 14.28 3.10 2.50
C ALA A 38 13.94 2.69 1.07
N LEU A 39 13.47 1.46 0.85
CA LEU A 39 13.07 0.98 -0.46
C LEU A 39 11.81 1.69 -1.00
N ALA A 40 10.88 2.05 -0.13
CA ALA A 40 9.69 2.81 -0.53
C ALA A 40 10.07 4.22 -1.04
N VAL A 41 11.03 4.88 -0.38
CA VAL A 41 11.57 6.17 -0.81
C VAL A 41 12.26 6.05 -2.18
N ASP A 42 13.12 5.05 -2.35
CA ASP A 42 13.83 4.82 -3.62
C ASP A 42 12.85 4.60 -4.78
N ARG A 43 11.82 3.79 -4.57
CA ARG A 43 10.77 3.55 -5.57
C ARG A 43 9.98 4.80 -5.92
N ALA A 44 9.55 5.57 -4.91
CA ALA A 44 8.83 6.81 -5.15
C ALA A 44 9.67 7.80 -5.96
N HIS A 45 10.97 7.89 -5.65
CA HIS A 45 11.90 8.69 -6.42
C HIS A 45 12.03 8.20 -7.87
N GLY A 46 12.18 6.88 -8.06
CA GLY A 46 12.21 6.26 -9.39
C GLY A 46 10.93 6.53 -10.21
N MET A 47 9.76 6.47 -9.59
CA MET A 47 8.50 6.84 -10.26
C MET A 47 8.52 8.29 -10.73
N LEU A 48 8.96 9.22 -9.89
CA LEU A 48 9.07 10.64 -10.24
C LEU A 48 10.06 10.87 -11.39
N LEU A 49 11.21 10.22 -11.38
CA LEU A 49 12.22 10.30 -12.45
C LEU A 49 11.70 9.74 -13.77
N ASN A 50 10.80 8.78 -13.75
CA ASN A 50 10.13 8.24 -14.92
C ASN A 50 8.95 9.11 -15.40
N GLY A 51 8.73 10.28 -14.79
CA GLY A 51 7.72 11.24 -15.19
C GLY A 51 6.36 11.08 -14.54
N PHE A 52 6.17 10.11 -13.62
CA PHE A 52 4.94 9.97 -12.87
C PHE A 52 4.92 10.97 -11.72
N THR A 53 4.09 12.01 -11.85
CA THR A 53 3.97 13.08 -10.84
C THR A 53 2.82 12.85 -9.87
N THR A 54 1.93 11.94 -10.20
CA THR A 54 0.78 11.58 -9.36
C THR A 54 0.53 10.07 -9.47
N VAL A 55 0.31 9.42 -8.33
CA VAL A 55 0.05 7.97 -8.30
C VAL A 55 -1.06 7.64 -7.32
N ARG A 56 -1.86 6.63 -7.66
CA ARG A 56 -2.83 6.00 -6.76
C ARG A 56 -2.26 4.69 -6.27
N ASP A 57 -1.92 4.65 -4.99
CA ASP A 57 -1.52 3.41 -4.32
C ASP A 57 -2.73 2.52 -4.08
N LEU A 58 -2.58 1.23 -4.31
CA LEU A 58 -3.62 0.23 -4.07
C LEU A 58 -3.25 -0.78 -2.98
N GLY A 59 -2.25 -0.50 -2.18
CA GLY A 59 -1.92 -1.31 -1.00
C GLY A 59 -0.48 -1.15 -0.54
N GLY A 60 -0.30 -1.23 0.76
CA GLY A 60 0.95 -1.03 1.46
C GLY A 60 0.98 0.26 2.28
N PRO A 61 1.96 0.45 3.17
CA PRO A 61 2.00 1.57 4.12
C PRO A 61 2.36 2.91 3.47
N ALA A 62 1.74 3.24 2.32
CA ALA A 62 2.06 4.41 1.51
C ALA A 62 1.65 5.74 2.15
N ASN A 63 0.77 5.73 3.16
CA ASN A 63 0.37 6.96 3.84
C ASN A 63 1.53 7.63 4.60
N TYR A 64 2.42 6.84 5.17
CA TYR A 64 3.62 7.37 5.83
C TYR A 64 4.61 7.94 4.81
N LEU A 65 4.80 7.25 3.68
CA LEU A 65 5.60 7.74 2.55
C LEU A 65 5.03 9.06 2.00
N ARG A 66 3.71 9.15 1.80
CA ARG A 66 3.04 10.38 1.39
C ARG A 66 3.37 11.54 2.33
N LYS A 67 3.25 11.33 3.64
CA LYS A 67 3.49 12.40 4.63
C LYS A 67 4.89 12.98 4.55
N ILE A 68 5.91 12.17 4.36
CA ILE A 68 7.29 12.65 4.26
C ILE A 68 7.58 13.31 2.90
N ILE A 69 6.92 12.88 1.82
CA ILE A 69 6.99 13.55 0.51
C ILE A 69 6.26 14.90 0.57
N ASP A 70 5.04 14.96 1.10
CA ASP A 70 4.26 16.19 1.23
C ASP A 70 4.96 17.23 2.14
N ALA A 71 5.72 16.76 3.13
CA ALA A 71 6.57 17.61 3.98
C ALA A 71 7.87 18.07 3.30
N GLY A 72 8.16 17.63 2.08
CA GLY A 72 9.38 17.96 1.35
C GLY A 72 10.66 17.32 1.90
N VAL A 73 10.55 16.29 2.73
CA VAL A 73 11.71 15.59 3.31
C VAL A 73 12.41 14.74 2.26
N VAL A 74 11.64 14.11 1.37
CA VAL A 74 12.15 13.30 0.26
C VAL A 74 11.38 13.63 -1.03
N PRO A 75 12.02 13.54 -2.20
CA PRO A 75 11.33 13.72 -3.47
C PRO A 75 10.45 12.51 -3.79
N GLY A 76 9.30 12.76 -4.41
CA GLY A 76 8.38 11.72 -4.86
C GLY A 76 7.13 12.30 -5.53
N PRO A 77 6.29 11.46 -6.14
CA PRO A 77 5.03 11.88 -6.71
C PRO A 77 4.01 12.22 -5.62
N ARG A 78 2.94 12.89 -6.00
CA ARG A 78 1.74 13.00 -5.16
C ARG A 78 1.11 11.61 -5.04
N ILE A 79 0.95 11.12 -3.81
CA ILE A 79 0.41 9.78 -3.53
C ILE A 79 -1.01 9.88 -2.98
N TYR A 80 -1.93 9.12 -3.56
CA TYR A 80 -3.27 8.86 -3.02
C TYR A 80 -3.29 7.44 -2.41
N PRO A 81 -3.09 7.29 -1.09
CA PRO A 81 -2.91 5.99 -0.48
C PRO A 81 -4.23 5.27 -0.20
N THR A 82 -4.24 3.96 -0.43
CA THR A 82 -5.24 3.01 0.07
C THR A 82 -4.81 2.40 1.40
N GLU A 83 -3.52 2.11 1.55
CA GLU A 83 -2.93 1.26 2.61
C GLU A 83 -3.46 -0.17 2.54
N ASN A 84 -4.24 -0.60 3.56
CA ASN A 84 -4.78 -1.95 3.54
C ASN A 84 -5.94 -2.04 2.55
N TRP A 85 -5.89 -2.99 1.65
CA TRP A 85 -7.09 -3.38 0.91
C TRP A 85 -7.96 -4.33 1.73
N ILE A 86 -9.22 -4.43 1.39
CA ILE A 86 -10.15 -5.36 2.02
C ILE A 86 -10.25 -6.61 1.14
N THR A 87 -10.11 -7.77 1.73
CA THR A 87 -10.27 -9.07 1.07
C THR A 87 -11.17 -9.98 1.88
N THR A 88 -11.71 -11.00 1.25
CA THR A 88 -12.43 -12.08 1.93
C THR A 88 -11.47 -13.17 2.40
N THR A 89 -11.92 -14.02 3.32
CA THR A 89 -11.20 -15.27 3.66
C THR A 89 -10.89 -16.06 2.38
N SER A 90 -9.64 -16.46 2.23
CA SER A 90 -9.11 -17.16 1.04
C SER A 90 -9.20 -16.35 -0.26
N GLY A 91 -9.45 -15.04 -0.20
CA GLY A 91 -9.39 -14.15 -1.35
C GLY A 91 -7.97 -13.80 -1.75
N HIS A 92 -7.84 -13.04 -2.86
CA HIS A 92 -6.54 -12.66 -3.44
C HIS A 92 -5.59 -11.95 -2.45
N GLY A 93 -6.12 -11.23 -1.50
CA GLY A 93 -5.35 -10.51 -0.48
C GLY A 93 -5.18 -11.27 0.84
N ASP A 94 -5.62 -12.50 0.93
CA ASP A 94 -5.42 -13.34 2.12
C ASP A 94 -4.05 -14.01 2.05
N PHE A 95 -3.05 -13.35 2.63
CA PHE A 95 -1.65 -13.81 2.62
C PHE A 95 -1.28 -14.68 3.81
N ARG A 96 -2.27 -15.22 4.53
CA ARG A 96 -2.01 -16.15 5.62
C ARG A 96 -1.34 -17.42 5.10
N GLU A 97 -0.39 -17.92 5.90
CA GLU A 97 0.18 -19.24 5.66
C GLU A 97 -0.82 -20.34 6.04
N LEU A 98 -0.61 -21.56 5.54
CA LEU A 98 -1.52 -22.69 5.71
C LEU A 98 -1.94 -22.96 7.18
N ASN A 99 -1.04 -22.69 8.11
CA ASN A 99 -1.25 -22.93 9.54
C ASN A 99 -1.58 -21.66 10.35
N ASP A 100 -1.75 -20.50 9.67
CA ASP A 100 -2.11 -19.28 10.35
C ASP A 100 -3.59 -19.26 10.69
N PRO A 101 -3.96 -19.01 11.95
CA PRO A 101 -5.36 -18.91 12.33
C PRO A 101 -5.99 -17.66 11.71
N HIS A 102 -7.29 -17.72 11.47
CA HIS A 102 -8.05 -16.55 11.04
C HIS A 102 -7.97 -15.43 12.11
N PRO A 103 -7.78 -14.15 11.76
CA PRO A 103 -7.64 -13.05 12.73
C PRO A 103 -8.78 -12.96 13.74
N ASN A 104 -10.00 -13.30 13.32
CA ASN A 104 -11.20 -13.29 14.17
C ASN A 104 -11.35 -14.56 15.06
N ILE A 105 -10.44 -15.53 14.91
CA ILE A 105 -10.47 -16.79 15.68
C ILE A 105 -9.23 -16.84 16.57
N ALA A 106 -9.44 -17.03 17.87
CA ALA A 106 -8.39 -17.32 18.85
C ALA A 106 -7.24 -16.31 18.97
N GLY A 107 -7.48 -15.02 18.77
CA GLY A 107 -6.45 -13.99 18.96
C GLY A 107 -5.28 -14.15 18.01
N GLY A 108 -5.55 -14.56 16.78
CA GLY A 108 -4.54 -14.70 15.73
C GLY A 108 -3.67 -13.45 15.66
N ARG A 109 -2.34 -13.60 15.73
CA ARG A 109 -1.42 -12.49 15.51
C ARG A 109 -1.54 -12.10 14.06
N GLN A 110 -1.81 -10.82 13.83
CA GLN A 110 -1.70 -10.26 12.49
C GLN A 110 -0.22 -10.27 12.10
N HIS A 111 0.09 -10.88 10.96
CA HIS A 111 1.37 -10.73 10.32
C HIS A 111 1.50 -9.30 9.77
N PHE A 112 2.73 -8.86 9.51
CA PHE A 112 3.01 -7.56 8.89
C PHE A 112 2.09 -7.24 7.69
N TYR A 113 1.74 -8.23 6.89
CA TYR A 113 0.84 -8.05 5.75
C TYR A 113 -0.57 -7.65 6.16
N GLU A 114 -1.11 -8.23 7.23
CA GLU A 114 -2.43 -7.89 7.75
C GLU A 114 -2.43 -6.50 8.38
N ASP A 115 -1.34 -6.13 9.06
CA ASP A 115 -1.23 -4.82 9.69
C ASP A 115 -1.11 -3.68 8.67
N TYR A 116 -0.44 -3.91 7.53
CA TYR A 116 -0.07 -2.84 6.61
C TYR A 116 -0.55 -3.03 5.17
N VAL A 117 -1.00 -4.21 4.78
CA VAL A 117 -1.36 -4.49 3.39
C VAL A 117 -2.82 -4.91 3.24
N THR A 118 -3.35 -5.77 4.10
CA THR A 118 -4.70 -6.34 3.95
C THR A 118 -5.52 -6.28 5.22
N ILE A 119 -6.84 -6.31 5.05
CA ILE A 119 -7.82 -6.54 6.10
C ILE A 119 -8.73 -7.66 5.61
N ILE A 120 -8.75 -8.79 6.31
CA ILE A 120 -9.70 -9.87 6.00
C ILE A 120 -11.04 -9.50 6.61
N ALA A 121 -12.07 -9.45 5.78
CA ALA A 121 -13.43 -9.11 6.17
C ALA A 121 -14.43 -9.96 5.40
N ASP A 122 -15.26 -10.69 6.12
CA ASP A 122 -16.30 -11.51 5.53
C ASP A 122 -17.68 -10.91 5.78
N GLY A 123 -18.42 -10.76 4.69
CA GLY A 123 -19.76 -10.20 4.71
C GLY A 123 -19.80 -8.67 4.88
N ARG A 124 -21.01 -8.15 4.81
CA ARG A 124 -21.29 -6.70 4.68
C ARG A 124 -20.78 -5.88 5.87
N ASP A 125 -21.01 -6.34 7.08
CA ASP A 125 -20.77 -5.52 8.27
C ASP A 125 -19.29 -5.39 8.58
N GLU A 126 -18.50 -6.44 8.34
CA GLU A 126 -17.05 -6.40 8.47
C GLU A 126 -16.43 -5.49 7.39
N HIS A 127 -16.90 -5.57 6.13
CA HIS A 127 -16.46 -4.66 5.07
C HIS A 127 -16.75 -3.21 5.41
N LEU A 128 -17.95 -2.89 5.91
CA LEU A 128 -18.30 -1.53 6.33
C LEU A 128 -17.43 -1.03 7.47
N ARG A 129 -17.14 -1.88 8.46
CA ARG A 129 -16.24 -1.55 9.57
C ARG A 129 -14.84 -1.24 9.03
N ALA A 130 -14.28 -2.14 8.22
CA ALA A 130 -12.94 -1.99 7.64
C ALA A 130 -12.82 -0.70 6.82
N ALA A 131 -13.82 -0.40 5.98
CA ALA A 131 -13.84 0.84 5.20
C ALA A 131 -13.88 2.09 6.08
N ARG A 132 -14.72 2.12 7.12
CA ARG A 132 -14.80 3.27 8.06
C ARG A 132 -13.50 3.48 8.81
N GLU A 133 -12.85 2.42 9.28
CA GLU A 133 -11.53 2.50 9.90
C GLU A 133 -10.47 3.04 8.94
N ALA A 134 -10.51 2.58 7.68
CA ALA A 134 -9.61 3.05 6.65
C ALA A 134 -9.69 4.57 6.47
N PHE A 135 -10.89 5.10 6.24
CA PHE A 135 -11.08 6.54 6.07
C PHE A 135 -10.79 7.33 7.36
N GLY A 136 -11.14 6.78 8.52
CA GLY A 136 -10.83 7.40 9.81
C GLY A 136 -9.32 7.59 10.06
N ARG A 137 -8.48 6.78 9.44
CA ARG A 137 -7.01 6.89 9.49
C ARG A 137 -6.40 7.82 8.42
N GLY A 138 -7.24 8.51 7.64
CA GLY A 138 -6.81 9.50 6.63
C GLY A 138 -6.43 8.91 5.28
N ARG A 139 -6.93 7.73 4.96
CA ARG A 139 -6.81 7.16 3.61
C ARG A 139 -7.69 7.91 2.64
N THR A 140 -7.25 8.03 1.41
CA THR A 140 -7.95 8.80 0.38
C THR A 140 -8.82 7.95 -0.52
N ASN A 141 -8.60 6.64 -0.51
CA ASN A 141 -9.38 5.67 -1.27
C ASN A 141 -9.38 4.31 -0.56
N GLN A 142 -10.20 3.38 -1.03
CA GLN A 142 -10.28 2.01 -0.52
C GLN A 142 -10.34 1.05 -1.70
N THR A 143 -9.58 -0.04 -1.60
CA THR A 143 -9.58 -1.11 -2.58
C THR A 143 -10.16 -2.38 -1.94
N VAL A 144 -11.04 -3.04 -2.67
CA VAL A 144 -11.61 -4.35 -2.31
C VAL A 144 -11.13 -5.34 -3.36
N VAL A 145 -10.60 -6.45 -2.91
CA VAL A 145 -10.14 -7.56 -3.75
C VAL A 145 -10.78 -8.86 -3.30
N SER A 146 -11.17 -9.68 -4.23
CA SER A 146 -11.82 -10.98 -4.00
C SER A 146 -10.92 -12.13 -4.47
#